data_947c5c5d5526f9658734d37d16e7042c
#
_entry.id   947c5c5d5526f9658734d37d16e7042c
#
_cell.length_a   1.000
_cell.length_b   1.000
_cell.length_c   1.000
_cell.angle_alpha   90.00
_cell.angle_beta   90.00
_cell.angle_gamma   90.00
#
_symmetry.space_group_name_H-M   'P 1'
#
loop_
_entity.id
_entity.type
_entity.pdbx_description
1 polymer ?
#
loop_
_entity_poly.entity_id
_entity_poly.type
_entity_poly.pdbx_seq_one_letter_code
_entity_poly.pdbx_strand_id
1 'polypeptide(L)'
;RDLRMSRGLGDVYKRQVKACGRYYPERVDDVAWENDLTAFRAYGPALQETGERAFGYDIWTKYNTTEPVVEARYEGELNPDMKAKIAELGKTDPKAAQELYRSVSYHVDHGNGLDCYKVGPTLGGGTTALMAGDTIIYPYCYATQEILDNGPLRFTVKLVYNPLVVKGDSTIIETRIITLDAGSYCNKTVVSYTNLKETMPLAVGIVLHEPDGAIVADAANGYMTYVDPTDNAGGDNGKIFVGAAFPTLVKEAKAVLFPEKEKKELRGGADGHVLAISEYEPGADFTYYWGAAWSKADIKDSAAWNAYMADFAQKVRNPLTVTVK
;
A
#
# COMPACT_ATOMS: atom_id res chain seq x y z
N ARG A 1 39.79 24.83 11.53
CA ARG A 1 39.99 23.71 10.56
C ARG A 1 38.96 22.61 10.71
N ASP A 2 38.27 22.51 11.84
CA ASP A 2 37.36 21.38 12.14
C ASP A 2 35.89 21.59 11.73
N LEU A 3 35.48 22.84 11.45
CA LEU A 3 34.11 23.17 11.05
C LEU A 3 33.72 22.70 9.61
N ARG A 4 34.69 22.41 8.74
CA ARG A 4 34.40 21.87 7.40
C ARG A 4 34.16 20.38 7.37
N MET A 5 34.71 19.63 8.32
CA MET A 5 34.51 18.17 8.42
C MET A 5 33.15 17.83 9.01
N SER A 6 32.60 18.64 9.92
CA SER A 6 31.29 18.41 10.54
C SER A 6 30.13 18.65 9.55
N ARG A 7 30.29 19.55 8.57
CA ARG A 7 29.29 19.75 7.51
C ARG A 7 29.20 18.56 6.54
N GLY A 8 30.34 17.97 6.20
CA GLY A 8 30.38 16.80 5.31
C GLY A 8 29.74 15.55 5.95
N LEU A 9 29.93 15.34 7.25
CA LEU A 9 29.29 14.23 7.98
C LEU A 9 27.78 14.45 8.13
N GLY A 10 27.32 15.66 8.39
CA GLY A 10 25.89 15.99 8.46
C GLY A 10 25.16 15.76 7.13
N ASP A 11 25.80 16.07 6.01
CA ASP A 11 25.22 15.82 4.66
C ASP A 11 25.24 14.33 4.28
N VAL A 12 26.26 13.59 4.72
CA VAL A 12 26.34 12.13 4.53
C VAL A 12 25.24 11.43 5.34
N TYR A 13 24.99 11.85 6.59
CA TYR A 13 23.89 11.30 7.39
C TYR A 13 22.50 11.63 6.82
N LYS A 14 22.29 12.84 6.30
CA LYS A 14 21.03 13.22 5.63
C LYS A 14 20.77 12.42 4.34
N ARG A 15 21.81 11.99 3.65
CA ARG A 15 21.72 11.16 2.45
C ARG A 15 21.47 9.67 2.70
N GLN A 16 21.43 9.24 3.96
CA GLN A 16 21.26 7.83 4.36
C GLN A 16 19.86 7.49 4.90
N VAL A 17 18.90 8.40 4.81
CA VAL A 17 17.51 8.06 5.12
C VAL A 17 16.97 7.15 4.03
N LYS A 18 16.74 5.89 4.37
CA LYS A 18 16.27 4.84 3.44
C LYS A 18 14.85 4.42 3.71
N ALA A 19 14.23 4.88 4.79
CA ALA A 19 12.84 4.67 5.09
C ALA A 19 12.29 5.93 5.75
N CYS A 20 11.15 6.44 5.27
CA CYS A 20 10.50 7.64 5.78
C CYS A 20 9.01 7.64 5.43
N GLY A 21 8.26 8.51 6.07
CA GLY A 21 6.86 8.74 5.75
C GLY A 21 6.30 9.87 6.60
N ARG A 22 5.12 10.31 6.28
CA ARG A 22 4.38 11.29 7.08
C ARG A 22 2.88 11.26 6.81
N TYR A 23 2.15 11.97 7.63
CA TYR A 23 0.77 12.36 7.42
C TYR A 23 0.71 13.58 6.52
N TYR A 24 -0.20 13.56 5.53
CA TYR A 24 -0.38 14.58 4.49
C TYR A 24 -1.80 15.17 4.58
N PRO A 25 -2.07 16.13 5.49
CA PRO A 25 -3.38 16.77 5.56
C PRO A 25 -3.71 17.54 4.28
N GLU A 26 -2.70 18.06 3.58
CA GLU A 26 -2.82 18.74 2.31
C GLU A 26 -3.25 17.83 1.15
N ARG A 27 -3.14 16.50 1.32
CA ARG A 27 -3.65 15.46 0.39
C ARG A 27 -4.75 14.65 1.09
N VAL A 28 -5.79 15.34 1.53
CA VAL A 28 -7.04 14.81 2.11
C VAL A 28 -6.79 13.70 3.18
N ASP A 29 -5.85 14.00 4.09
CA ASP A 29 -5.46 13.17 5.23
C ASP A 29 -4.79 11.83 4.87
N ASP A 30 -4.09 11.75 3.76
CA ASP A 30 -3.32 10.53 3.46
C ASP A 30 -2.17 10.33 4.47
N VAL A 31 -1.85 9.06 4.73
CA VAL A 31 -0.54 8.67 5.29
C VAL A 31 0.23 7.94 4.20
N ALA A 32 1.39 8.45 3.84
CA ALA A 32 2.25 7.82 2.85
C ALA A 32 3.65 7.57 3.42
N TRP A 33 4.24 6.46 3.01
CA TRP A 33 5.56 6.04 3.44
C TRP A 33 6.30 5.29 2.34
N GLU A 34 7.60 5.33 2.42
CA GLU A 34 8.46 4.73 1.42
C GLU A 34 9.80 4.28 1.99
N ASN A 35 10.46 3.40 1.28
CA ASN A 35 11.87 3.08 1.49
C ASN A 35 12.65 3.22 0.17
N ASP A 36 13.86 2.67 0.13
CA ASP A 36 14.73 2.69 -1.04
C ASP A 36 14.23 1.83 -2.22
N LEU A 37 13.17 1.02 -2.06
CA LEU A 37 12.67 0.10 -3.09
C LEU A 37 11.23 0.38 -3.54
N THR A 38 10.37 0.85 -2.65
CA THR A 38 8.92 0.92 -2.88
C THR A 38 8.27 2.01 -2.03
N ALA A 39 7.06 2.42 -2.39
CA ALA A 39 6.29 3.40 -1.64
C ALA A 39 4.81 2.99 -1.55
N PHE A 40 4.13 3.44 -0.50
CA PHE A 40 2.77 3.06 -0.15
C PHE A 40 1.98 4.23 0.41
N ARG A 41 0.65 4.11 0.36
CA ARG A 41 -0.27 5.08 0.92
C ARG A 41 -1.47 4.40 1.58
N ALA A 42 -1.93 4.95 2.69
CA ALA A 42 -3.22 4.68 3.29
C ALA A 42 -4.08 5.93 3.21
N TYR A 43 -5.30 5.78 2.72
CA TYR A 43 -6.23 6.89 2.51
C TYR A 43 -6.87 7.34 3.82
N GLY A 44 -6.99 8.65 3.98
CA GLY A 44 -7.49 9.27 5.18
C GLY A 44 -8.98 9.61 5.17
N PRO A 45 -9.51 10.08 6.31
CA PRO A 45 -10.92 10.41 6.46
C PRO A 45 -11.39 11.53 5.54
N ALA A 46 -10.58 12.57 5.31
CA ALA A 46 -10.98 13.67 4.44
C ALA A 46 -11.21 13.23 2.98
N LEU A 47 -10.47 12.22 2.47
CA LEU A 47 -10.74 11.64 1.17
C LEU A 47 -12.12 10.98 1.13
N GLN A 48 -12.46 10.21 2.15
CA GLN A 48 -13.73 9.51 2.23
C GLN A 48 -14.92 10.49 2.30
N GLU A 49 -14.75 11.66 2.91
CA GLU A 49 -15.75 12.74 2.98
C GLU A 49 -16.06 13.35 1.61
N THR A 50 -15.14 13.29 0.65
CA THR A 50 -15.39 13.72 -0.74
C THR A 50 -16.36 12.79 -1.48
N GLY A 51 -16.65 11.61 -0.91
CA GLY A 51 -17.42 10.54 -1.55
C GLY A 51 -16.58 9.54 -2.33
N GLU A 52 -15.28 9.77 -2.45
CA GLU A 52 -14.36 8.78 -2.99
C GLU A 52 -14.23 7.61 -2.02
N ARG A 53 -14.23 6.39 -2.56
CA ARG A 53 -14.11 5.17 -1.76
C ARG A 53 -12.84 4.42 -2.15
N ALA A 54 -11.90 4.36 -1.22
CA ALA A 54 -10.65 3.63 -1.34
C ALA A 54 -10.34 2.99 0.03
N PHE A 55 -10.52 1.66 0.14
CA PHE A 55 -10.48 0.96 1.42
C PHE A 55 -9.16 0.27 1.68
N GLY A 56 -8.42 -0.03 0.63
CA GLY A 56 -7.17 -0.76 0.69
C GLY A 56 -5.94 0.14 0.68
N TYR A 57 -4.79 -0.51 0.83
CA TYR A 57 -3.51 0.18 0.64
C TYR A 57 -3.24 0.46 -0.82
N ASP A 58 -2.68 1.61 -1.05
CA ASP A 58 -2.18 2.05 -2.35
C ASP A 58 -0.69 1.76 -2.50
N ILE A 59 -0.26 1.61 -3.75
CA ILE A 59 1.11 1.28 -4.12
C ILE A 59 1.62 2.34 -5.09
N TRP A 60 2.71 2.99 -4.73
CA TRP A 60 3.44 3.86 -5.62
C TRP A 60 4.67 3.15 -6.14
N THR A 61 4.87 3.25 -7.44
CA THR A 61 6.07 2.73 -8.07
C THR A 61 7.23 3.71 -7.90
N LYS A 62 8.43 3.18 -7.72
CA LYS A 62 9.65 3.99 -7.73
C LYS A 62 10.83 3.18 -8.26
N TYR A 63 11.79 3.88 -8.82
CA TYR A 63 13.10 3.30 -9.08
C TYR A 63 13.84 3.13 -7.74
N ASN A 64 14.73 2.15 -7.67
CA ASN A 64 15.53 1.91 -6.46
C ASN A 64 16.41 3.12 -6.18
N THR A 65 16.06 3.87 -5.14
CA THR A 65 16.73 5.09 -4.76
C THR A 65 16.41 5.47 -3.31
N THR A 66 17.32 6.13 -2.65
CA THR A 66 17.11 6.73 -1.33
C THR A 66 16.44 8.11 -1.40
N GLU A 67 16.22 8.65 -2.61
CA GLU A 67 15.51 9.92 -2.77
C GLU A 67 14.01 9.69 -2.55
N PRO A 68 13.35 10.45 -1.66
CA PRO A 68 11.91 10.37 -1.44
C PRO A 68 11.14 10.75 -2.70
N VAL A 69 10.20 9.86 -3.12
CA VAL A 69 9.39 10.09 -4.32
C VAL A 69 8.06 10.74 -3.97
N VAL A 70 7.38 10.27 -2.93
CA VAL A 70 6.05 10.74 -2.57
C VAL A 70 6.07 12.23 -2.20
N GLU A 71 6.99 12.63 -1.33
CA GLU A 71 7.13 14.05 -0.92
C GLU A 71 7.37 14.96 -2.13
N ALA A 72 8.35 14.63 -2.96
CA ALA A 72 8.70 15.45 -4.12
C ALA A 72 7.53 15.57 -5.12
N ARG A 73 6.69 14.53 -5.25
CA ARG A 73 5.51 14.53 -6.11
C ARG A 73 4.39 15.37 -5.55
N TYR A 74 4.11 15.24 -4.27
CA TYR A 74 3.10 16.03 -3.61
C TYR A 74 3.47 17.53 -3.59
N GLU A 75 4.73 17.87 -3.32
CA GLU A 75 5.20 19.26 -3.41
C GLU A 75 4.94 19.89 -4.80
N GLY A 76 5.11 19.12 -5.87
CA GLY A 76 4.86 19.59 -7.24
C GLY A 76 3.37 19.81 -7.53
N GLU A 77 2.55 18.76 -7.39
CA GLU A 77 1.14 18.80 -7.80
C GLU A 77 0.26 19.56 -6.82
N LEU A 78 0.54 19.49 -5.51
CA LEU A 78 -0.27 20.15 -4.49
C LEU A 78 0.11 21.60 -4.27
N ASN A 79 1.16 22.11 -4.90
CA ASN A 79 1.61 23.50 -4.79
C ASN A 79 0.48 24.48 -5.16
N PRO A 80 0.07 25.37 -4.24
CA PRO A 80 -1.06 26.28 -4.47
C PRO A 80 -0.84 27.22 -5.66
N ASP A 81 0.37 27.72 -5.86
CA ASP A 81 0.70 28.65 -6.96
C ASP A 81 0.64 27.91 -8.30
N MET A 82 1.10 26.64 -8.32
CA MET A 82 1.02 25.79 -9.50
C MET A 82 -0.44 25.48 -9.85
N LYS A 83 -1.27 25.11 -8.88
CA LYS A 83 -2.71 24.89 -9.06
C LYS A 83 -3.41 26.14 -9.60
N ALA A 84 -3.13 27.31 -9.03
CA ALA A 84 -3.67 28.57 -9.49
C ALA A 84 -3.25 28.90 -10.94
N LYS A 85 -1.97 28.68 -11.28
CA LYS A 85 -1.45 28.90 -12.63
C LYS A 85 -2.10 27.96 -13.65
N ILE A 86 -2.25 26.67 -13.32
CA ILE A 86 -2.95 25.70 -14.18
C ILE A 86 -4.41 26.12 -14.40
N ALA A 87 -5.10 26.49 -13.32
CA ALA A 87 -6.50 26.92 -13.40
C ALA A 87 -6.68 28.19 -14.25
N GLU A 88 -5.79 29.17 -14.11
CA GLU A 88 -5.85 30.40 -14.93
C GLU A 88 -5.54 30.11 -16.40
N LEU A 89 -4.49 29.34 -16.67
CA LEU A 89 -4.12 28.94 -18.02
C LEU A 89 -5.24 28.14 -18.70
N GLY A 90 -5.96 27.30 -17.95
CA GLY A 90 -7.09 26.51 -18.45
C GLY A 90 -8.25 27.32 -18.99
N LYS A 91 -8.38 28.61 -18.61
CA LYS A 91 -9.41 29.52 -19.13
C LYS A 91 -9.09 30.04 -20.52
N THR A 92 -7.81 30.12 -20.90
CA THR A 92 -7.33 30.74 -22.15
C THR A 92 -6.69 29.73 -23.08
N ASP A 93 -5.96 28.76 -22.55
CA ASP A 93 -5.27 27.69 -23.30
C ASP A 93 -5.36 26.35 -22.56
N PRO A 94 -6.47 25.58 -22.75
CA PRO A 94 -6.65 24.27 -22.09
C PRO A 94 -5.54 23.27 -22.41
N LYS A 95 -4.93 23.35 -23.60
CA LYS A 95 -3.85 22.43 -23.99
C LYS A 95 -2.57 22.72 -23.21
N ALA A 96 -2.18 23.98 -23.12
CA ALA A 96 -1.02 24.39 -22.33
C ALA A 96 -1.25 24.13 -20.82
N ALA A 97 -2.48 24.30 -20.31
CA ALA A 97 -2.84 23.93 -18.95
C ALA A 97 -2.66 22.41 -18.68
N GLN A 98 -3.09 21.59 -19.63
CA GLN A 98 -2.93 20.13 -19.56
C GLN A 98 -1.43 19.73 -19.60
N GLU A 99 -0.63 20.36 -20.44
CA GLU A 99 0.81 20.11 -20.51
C GLU A 99 1.50 20.53 -19.19
N LEU A 100 1.13 21.68 -18.65
CA LEU A 100 1.64 22.16 -17.36
C LEU A 100 1.23 21.23 -16.20
N TYR A 101 -0.03 20.76 -16.16
CA TYR A 101 -0.49 19.77 -15.18
C TYR A 101 0.33 18.48 -15.28
N ARG A 102 0.50 17.95 -16.50
CA ARG A 102 1.30 16.72 -16.70
C ARG A 102 2.73 16.87 -16.23
N SER A 103 3.33 18.07 -16.31
CA SER A 103 4.71 18.31 -15.87
C SER A 103 4.93 18.21 -14.36
N VAL A 104 3.86 18.25 -13.57
CA VAL A 104 3.91 18.17 -12.09
C VAL A 104 3.11 17.01 -11.52
N SER A 105 2.28 16.34 -12.33
CA SER A 105 1.39 15.28 -11.86
C SER A 105 2.17 14.07 -11.35
N TYR A 106 1.75 13.57 -10.19
CA TYR A 106 2.29 12.33 -9.61
C TYR A 106 1.79 11.07 -10.33
N HIS A 107 0.83 11.19 -11.25
CA HIS A 107 0.42 10.11 -12.16
C HIS A 107 1.27 10.00 -13.42
N VAL A 108 2.32 10.79 -13.52
CA VAL A 108 3.27 10.77 -14.65
C VAL A 108 4.66 10.45 -14.12
N ASP A 109 5.35 9.50 -14.75
CA ASP A 109 6.74 9.19 -14.40
C ASP A 109 7.67 10.31 -14.87
N HIS A 110 8.35 10.93 -13.91
CA HIS A 110 9.34 11.96 -14.17
C HIS A 110 10.78 11.44 -13.99
N GLY A 111 10.96 10.12 -14.10
CA GLY A 111 12.26 9.45 -13.97
C GLY A 111 12.56 8.92 -12.57
N ASN A 112 11.59 8.99 -11.64
CA ASN A 112 11.74 8.47 -10.28
C ASN A 112 10.58 7.59 -9.80
N GLY A 113 9.53 7.41 -10.61
CA GLY A 113 8.35 6.64 -10.30
C GLY A 113 7.06 7.47 -10.32
N LEU A 114 5.93 6.84 -10.02
CA LEU A 114 4.60 7.45 -10.12
C LEU A 114 3.56 6.69 -9.31
N ASP A 115 2.40 7.32 -9.11
CA ASP A 115 1.16 6.70 -8.68
C ASP A 115 0.42 6.15 -9.92
N CYS A 116 0.39 4.83 -10.08
CA CYS A 116 -0.31 4.16 -11.19
C CYS A 116 -1.03 2.88 -10.75
N TYR A 117 -1.27 2.72 -9.47
CA TYR A 117 -2.04 1.62 -8.92
C TYR A 117 -3.47 2.06 -8.60
N LYS A 118 -4.47 1.28 -8.98
CA LYS A 118 -5.86 1.63 -8.76
C LYS A 118 -6.45 0.85 -7.59
N VAL A 119 -6.71 1.50 -6.48
CA VAL A 119 -7.30 0.86 -5.29
C VAL A 119 -8.82 0.77 -5.39
N GLY A 120 -9.49 1.89 -5.49
CA GLY A 120 -10.96 1.95 -5.47
C GLY A 120 -11.59 1.34 -4.20
N PRO A 121 -12.89 1.01 -4.24
CA PRO A 121 -13.60 0.42 -3.08
C PRO A 121 -13.30 -1.08 -2.94
N THR A 122 -12.01 -1.43 -2.82
CA THR A 122 -11.48 -2.79 -2.73
C THR A 122 -10.44 -2.91 -1.61
N LEU A 123 -9.83 -4.09 -1.46
CA LEU A 123 -8.74 -4.32 -0.50
C LEU A 123 -7.35 -3.84 -1.01
N GLY A 124 -7.29 -3.27 -2.22
CA GLY A 124 -6.05 -2.68 -2.75
C GLY A 124 -4.87 -3.64 -2.75
N GLY A 125 -3.74 -3.18 -2.26
CA GLY A 125 -2.45 -3.87 -2.33
C GLY A 125 -2.12 -4.83 -1.19
N GLY A 126 -3.09 -5.41 -0.50
CA GLY A 126 -2.81 -6.38 0.58
C GLY A 126 -3.45 -6.02 1.92
N THR A 127 -4.65 -5.47 1.89
CA THR A 127 -5.38 -5.07 3.10
C THR A 127 -6.11 -6.23 3.73
N THR A 128 -6.18 -6.24 5.07
CA THR A 128 -7.00 -7.17 5.85
C THR A 128 -8.46 -6.75 5.90
N ALA A 129 -9.36 -7.74 6.00
CA ALA A 129 -10.76 -7.53 6.34
C ALA A 129 -11.35 -8.77 7.00
N LEU A 130 -12.17 -8.58 8.04
CA LEU A 130 -13.00 -9.66 8.59
C LEU A 130 -14.03 -10.11 7.56
N MET A 131 -14.45 -11.37 7.64
CA MET A 131 -15.49 -11.93 6.78
C MET A 131 -16.68 -12.46 7.57
N ALA A 132 -17.89 -12.21 7.09
CA ALA A 132 -19.11 -12.84 7.57
C ALA A 132 -19.61 -13.83 6.50
N GLY A 133 -19.33 -15.12 6.70
CA GLY A 133 -19.45 -16.11 5.61
C GLY A 133 -18.50 -15.75 4.47
N ASP A 134 -19.02 -15.67 3.25
CA ASP A 134 -18.25 -15.28 2.05
C ASP A 134 -18.22 -13.77 1.81
N THR A 135 -18.83 -12.97 2.70
CA THR A 135 -18.91 -11.52 2.53
C THR A 135 -17.77 -10.81 3.26
N ILE A 136 -17.01 -9.98 2.54
CA ILE A 136 -15.97 -9.14 3.10
C ILE A 136 -16.60 -7.95 3.83
N ILE A 137 -16.19 -7.70 5.07
CA ILE A 137 -16.52 -6.51 5.85
C ILE A 137 -15.41 -5.48 5.57
N TYR A 138 -15.61 -4.64 4.56
CA TYR A 138 -14.59 -3.68 4.14
C TYR A 138 -14.28 -2.67 5.25
N PRO A 139 -13.01 -2.46 5.61
CA PRO A 139 -12.62 -1.34 6.46
C PRO A 139 -12.86 -0.03 5.71
N TYR A 140 -13.49 0.96 6.37
CA TYR A 140 -13.79 2.22 5.71
C TYR A 140 -12.55 3.08 5.50
N CYS A 141 -11.98 3.58 6.59
CA CYS A 141 -10.70 4.27 6.65
C CYS A 141 -10.23 4.34 8.10
N TYR A 142 -9.00 4.73 8.32
CA TYR A 142 -8.56 5.02 9.67
C TYR A 142 -9.24 6.28 10.23
N ALA A 143 -9.45 6.32 11.53
CA ALA A 143 -9.93 7.47 12.28
C ALA A 143 -8.76 8.27 12.87
N THR A 144 -7.71 7.59 13.32
CA THR A 144 -6.51 8.22 13.87
C THR A 144 -5.26 7.50 13.39
N GLN A 145 -4.17 8.25 13.30
CA GLN A 145 -2.84 7.77 12.95
C GLN A 145 -1.80 8.26 13.96
N GLU A 146 -0.75 7.47 14.18
CA GLU A 146 0.39 7.80 15.01
C GLU A 146 1.66 7.24 14.37
N ILE A 147 2.63 8.09 14.04
CA ILE A 147 3.93 7.66 13.53
C ILE A 147 4.80 7.26 14.72
N LEU A 148 5.18 5.98 14.80
CA LEU A 148 5.96 5.40 15.89
C LEU A 148 7.46 5.45 15.62
N ASP A 149 7.88 5.22 14.36
CA ASP A 149 9.27 5.36 13.90
C ASP A 149 9.31 6.10 12.56
N ASN A 150 10.30 6.96 12.36
CA ASN A 150 10.50 7.67 11.11
C ASN A 150 11.99 7.80 10.75
N GLY A 151 12.52 6.77 10.12
CA GLY A 151 13.88 6.71 9.63
C GLY A 151 14.97 6.48 10.68
N PRO A 152 16.24 6.36 10.27
CA PRO A 152 16.71 6.33 8.87
C PRO A 152 16.50 4.98 8.16
N LEU A 153 16.24 3.88 8.90
CA LEU A 153 16.17 2.52 8.34
C LEU A 153 14.78 1.86 8.48
N ARG A 154 13.88 2.51 9.19
CA ARG A 154 12.53 2.01 9.46
C ARG A 154 11.53 3.14 9.50
N PHE A 155 10.37 2.89 8.94
CA PHE A 155 9.16 3.66 9.19
C PHE A 155 8.13 2.75 9.85
N THR A 156 7.43 3.25 10.88
CA THR A 156 6.34 2.53 11.55
C THR A 156 5.19 3.49 11.83
N VAL A 157 3.98 3.09 11.45
CA VAL A 157 2.75 3.84 11.72
C VAL A 157 1.71 2.93 12.36
N LYS A 158 0.99 3.46 13.34
CA LYS A 158 -0.21 2.87 13.93
C LYS A 158 -1.43 3.57 13.36
N LEU A 159 -2.35 2.79 12.81
CA LEU A 159 -3.64 3.24 12.31
C LEU A 159 -4.75 2.61 13.15
N VAL A 160 -5.65 3.42 13.70
CA VAL A 160 -6.87 2.97 14.38
C VAL A 160 -8.04 3.30 13.48
N TYR A 161 -8.81 2.30 13.11
CA TYR A 161 -9.88 2.43 12.12
C TYR A 161 -11.20 2.89 12.76
N ASN A 162 -12.10 3.42 11.94
CA ASN A 162 -13.47 3.66 12.34
C ASN A 162 -14.14 2.34 12.76
N PRO A 163 -15.13 2.39 13.67
CA PRO A 163 -15.84 1.20 14.10
C PRO A 163 -16.44 0.42 12.93
N LEU A 164 -16.22 -0.89 12.92
CA LEU A 164 -16.81 -1.83 11.97
C LEU A 164 -18.14 -2.35 12.52
N VAL A 165 -19.07 -2.62 11.59
CA VAL A 165 -20.30 -3.34 11.91
C VAL A 165 -20.10 -4.82 11.58
N VAL A 166 -19.98 -5.65 12.62
CA VAL A 166 -19.75 -7.10 12.52
C VAL A 166 -20.93 -7.82 13.13
N LYS A 167 -21.73 -8.52 12.34
CA LYS A 167 -22.92 -9.25 12.80
C LYS A 167 -23.86 -8.41 13.68
N GLY A 168 -23.99 -7.12 13.38
CA GLY A 168 -24.83 -6.17 14.10
C GLY A 168 -24.14 -5.47 15.29
N ASP A 169 -22.94 -5.86 15.68
CA ASP A 169 -22.13 -5.15 16.65
C ASP A 169 -21.32 -4.04 15.96
N SER A 170 -21.59 -2.79 16.30
CA SER A 170 -20.93 -1.60 15.72
C SER A 170 -19.80 -1.07 16.60
N THR A 171 -19.29 -1.86 17.54
CA THR A 171 -18.23 -1.44 18.47
C THR A 171 -16.85 -2.02 18.14
N ILE A 172 -16.74 -2.79 17.07
CA ILE A 172 -15.49 -3.48 16.70
C ILE A 172 -14.49 -2.47 16.14
N ILE A 173 -13.34 -2.37 16.78
CA ILE A 173 -12.27 -1.44 16.36
C ILE A 173 -11.08 -2.25 15.84
N GLU A 174 -10.69 -1.97 14.62
CA GLU A 174 -9.46 -2.51 14.03
C GLU A 174 -8.29 -1.56 14.30
N THR A 175 -7.16 -2.14 14.72
CA THR A 175 -5.88 -1.43 14.85
C THR A 175 -4.83 -2.12 14.00
N ARG A 176 -4.05 -1.35 13.25
CA ARG A 176 -2.93 -1.83 12.43
C ARG A 176 -1.64 -1.12 12.83
N ILE A 177 -0.57 -1.91 13.00
CA ILE A 177 0.79 -1.38 13.12
C ILE A 177 1.54 -1.83 11.87
N ILE A 178 1.89 -0.88 11.02
CA ILE A 178 2.53 -1.11 9.72
C ILE A 178 3.97 -0.66 9.82
N THR A 179 4.91 -1.55 9.51
CA THR A 179 6.35 -1.29 9.54
C THR A 179 6.97 -1.59 8.19
N LEU A 180 7.74 -0.65 7.65
CA LEU A 180 8.54 -0.82 6.45
C LEU A 180 10.02 -0.59 6.76
N ASP A 181 10.83 -1.62 6.54
CA ASP A 181 12.29 -1.56 6.70
C ASP A 181 13.00 -1.20 5.38
N ALA A 182 14.12 -0.53 5.48
CA ALA A 182 15.02 -0.31 4.35
C ALA A 182 15.43 -1.65 3.71
N GLY A 183 15.49 -1.68 2.37
CA GLY A 183 15.87 -2.88 1.62
C GLY A 183 14.81 -3.98 1.57
N SER A 184 13.58 -3.75 2.05
CA SER A 184 12.46 -4.68 1.96
C SER A 184 11.42 -4.21 0.94
N TYR A 185 10.93 -5.10 0.09
CA TYR A 185 9.73 -4.84 -0.72
C TYR A 185 8.43 -5.00 0.08
N CYS A 186 8.50 -5.61 1.27
CA CYS A 186 7.33 -5.95 2.07
C CYS A 186 7.24 -5.14 3.35
N ASN A 187 6.05 -4.61 3.62
CA ASN A 187 5.63 -4.15 4.93
C ASN A 187 5.34 -5.33 5.84
N LYS A 188 5.66 -5.21 7.12
CA LYS A 188 5.10 -6.04 8.18
C LYS A 188 3.87 -5.33 8.73
N THR A 189 2.74 -6.01 8.81
CA THR A 189 1.54 -5.48 9.46
C THR A 189 1.10 -6.40 10.58
N VAL A 190 0.83 -5.82 11.75
CA VAL A 190 0.20 -6.47 12.89
C VAL A 190 -1.20 -5.89 13.03
N VAL A 191 -2.21 -6.74 12.96
CA VAL A 191 -3.62 -6.36 13.05
C VAL A 191 -4.23 -6.92 14.31
N SER A 192 -5.02 -6.12 15.01
CA SER A 192 -5.82 -6.55 16.16
C SER A 192 -7.22 -5.93 16.12
N TYR A 193 -8.18 -6.63 16.70
CA TYR A 193 -9.57 -6.17 16.83
C TYR A 193 -9.99 -6.12 18.28
N THR A 194 -10.43 -4.94 18.73
CA THR A 194 -11.05 -4.77 20.05
C THR A 194 -12.54 -5.07 19.98
N ASN A 195 -13.12 -5.57 21.07
CA ASN A 195 -14.54 -5.91 21.22
C ASN A 195 -15.05 -7.09 20.37
N LEU A 196 -14.22 -7.70 19.54
CA LEU A 196 -14.58 -8.93 18.84
C LEU A 196 -14.77 -10.07 19.87
N LYS A 197 -15.87 -10.83 19.76
CA LYS A 197 -16.28 -11.81 20.78
C LYS A 197 -16.15 -13.27 20.34
N GLU A 198 -15.96 -13.49 19.05
CA GLU A 198 -15.88 -14.83 18.48
C GLU A 198 -14.79 -14.89 17.40
N THR A 199 -14.27 -16.09 17.18
CA THR A 199 -13.34 -16.37 16.09
C THR A 199 -14.02 -16.10 14.75
N MET A 200 -13.33 -15.38 13.86
CA MET A 200 -13.86 -15.03 12.54
C MET A 200 -12.85 -15.29 11.44
N PRO A 201 -13.32 -15.59 10.22
CA PRO A 201 -12.44 -15.56 9.05
C PRO A 201 -11.88 -14.17 8.84
N LEU A 202 -10.57 -14.10 8.59
CA LEU A 202 -9.84 -12.89 8.25
C LEU A 202 -9.18 -13.08 6.90
N ALA A 203 -9.56 -12.26 5.94
CA ALA A 203 -8.95 -12.22 4.63
C ALA A 203 -7.85 -11.17 4.56
N VAL A 204 -6.79 -11.46 3.82
CA VAL A 204 -5.88 -10.46 3.23
C VAL A 204 -6.14 -10.48 1.74
N GLY A 205 -6.41 -9.33 1.13
CA GLY A 205 -6.82 -9.24 -0.26
C GLY A 205 -5.95 -8.34 -1.11
N ILE A 206 -5.68 -8.79 -2.34
CA ILE A 206 -5.08 -7.99 -3.42
C ILE A 206 -6.14 -7.81 -4.49
N VAL A 207 -6.40 -6.57 -4.93
CA VAL A 207 -7.37 -6.29 -5.98
C VAL A 207 -6.94 -6.89 -7.32
N LEU A 208 -7.90 -7.40 -8.07
CA LEU A 208 -7.73 -7.87 -9.47
C LEU A 208 -8.31 -6.84 -10.43
N HIS A 209 -7.50 -6.40 -11.40
CA HIS A 209 -7.90 -5.55 -12.52
C HIS A 209 -7.97 -6.31 -13.86
N GLU A 210 -7.45 -7.54 -13.90
CA GLU A 210 -7.57 -8.47 -15.01
C GLU A 210 -7.93 -9.85 -14.44
N PRO A 211 -9.05 -10.46 -14.83
CA PRO A 211 -9.49 -11.74 -14.27
C PRO A 211 -8.56 -12.89 -14.66
N ASP A 212 -7.87 -12.77 -15.80
CA ASP A 212 -6.91 -13.73 -16.33
C ASP A 212 -5.45 -13.35 -16.02
N GLY A 213 -5.24 -12.38 -15.13
CA GLY A 213 -3.92 -11.93 -14.72
C GLY A 213 -3.10 -13.05 -14.08
N ALA A 214 -1.77 -12.93 -14.13
CA ALA A 214 -0.88 -13.91 -13.51
C ALA A 214 -1.01 -13.87 -11.98
N ILE A 215 -1.58 -14.93 -11.41
CA ILE A 215 -1.89 -15.10 -10.00
C ILE A 215 -1.14 -16.35 -9.48
N VAL A 216 -0.57 -16.21 -8.28
CA VAL A 216 -0.19 -17.34 -7.43
C VAL A 216 -0.98 -17.24 -6.13
N ALA A 217 -1.66 -18.33 -5.75
CA ALA A 217 -2.40 -18.43 -4.50
C ALA A 217 -1.98 -19.72 -3.80
N ASP A 218 -0.89 -19.67 -3.03
CA ASP A 218 -0.25 -20.83 -2.41
C ASP A 218 -0.40 -20.81 -0.88
N ALA A 219 -1.55 -21.31 -0.41
CA ALA A 219 -1.85 -21.40 1.02
C ALA A 219 -0.85 -22.29 1.76
N ALA A 220 -0.39 -23.39 1.13
CA ALA A 220 0.51 -24.35 1.75
C ALA A 220 1.88 -23.73 2.06
N ASN A 221 2.43 -22.99 1.12
CA ASN A 221 3.68 -22.25 1.31
C ASN A 221 3.51 -20.84 1.91
N GLY A 222 2.25 -20.37 2.07
CA GLY A 222 1.89 -19.15 2.78
C GLY A 222 2.29 -17.90 2.05
N TYR A 223 2.02 -17.83 0.76
CA TYR A 223 2.13 -16.60 0.00
C TYR A 223 1.12 -16.51 -1.14
N MET A 224 0.86 -15.31 -1.58
CA MET A 224 0.10 -15.03 -2.79
C MET A 224 0.73 -13.88 -3.55
N THR A 225 0.60 -13.88 -4.88
CA THR A 225 1.06 -12.81 -5.77
C THR A 225 0.06 -12.54 -6.87
N TYR A 226 0.14 -11.33 -7.41
CA TYR A 226 -0.61 -10.90 -8.58
C TYR A 226 0.22 -9.93 -9.42
N VAL A 227 0.08 -10.00 -10.73
CA VAL A 227 0.69 -9.05 -11.67
C VAL A 227 -0.37 -8.06 -12.11
N ASP A 228 -0.28 -6.85 -11.58
CA ASP A 228 -1.19 -5.76 -11.89
C ASP A 228 -0.83 -5.07 -13.21
N PRO A 229 -1.80 -4.81 -14.11
CA PRO A 229 -1.54 -4.16 -15.40
C PRO A 229 -1.17 -2.69 -15.29
N THR A 230 -1.35 -2.06 -14.12
CA THR A 230 -1.27 -0.62 -13.82
C THR A 230 -2.37 0.21 -14.51
N ASP A 231 -2.57 1.42 -14.05
CA ASP A 231 -3.33 2.42 -14.79
C ASP A 231 -2.41 3.04 -15.86
N ASN A 232 -2.69 2.76 -17.13
CA ASN A 232 -1.91 3.19 -18.27
C ASN A 232 -2.53 4.39 -19.02
N ALA A 233 -3.39 5.15 -18.38
CA ALA A 233 -4.08 6.29 -19.00
C ALA A 233 -3.13 7.34 -19.62
N GLY A 234 -1.87 7.35 -19.24
CA GLY A 234 -0.85 8.32 -19.69
C GLY A 234 0.30 7.72 -20.50
N GLY A 235 0.36 6.41 -20.71
CA GLY A 235 1.49 5.74 -21.37
C GLY A 235 1.78 4.35 -20.83
N ASP A 236 2.89 3.75 -21.23
CA ASP A 236 3.36 2.48 -20.68
C ASP A 236 3.96 2.67 -19.28
N ASN A 237 3.21 2.32 -18.24
CA ASN A 237 3.66 2.36 -16.85
C ASN A 237 4.27 1.02 -16.37
N GLY A 238 4.44 0.05 -17.25
CA GLY A 238 4.94 -1.28 -16.92
C GLY A 238 3.91 -2.10 -16.14
N LYS A 239 4.38 -2.95 -15.23
CA LYS A 239 3.56 -3.81 -14.37
C LYS A 239 3.96 -3.62 -12.90
N ILE A 240 2.99 -3.75 -12.01
CA ILE A 240 3.24 -3.83 -10.58
C ILE A 240 3.08 -5.29 -10.14
N PHE A 241 4.10 -5.81 -9.51
CA PHE A 241 4.06 -7.14 -8.89
C PHE A 241 3.64 -6.95 -7.44
N VAL A 242 2.44 -7.40 -7.08
CA VAL A 242 1.91 -7.30 -5.71
C VAL A 242 1.99 -8.66 -5.05
N GLY A 243 2.23 -8.71 -3.74
CA GLY A 243 2.26 -9.97 -3.01
C GLY A 243 2.01 -9.83 -1.51
N ALA A 244 1.64 -10.96 -0.90
CA ALA A 244 1.55 -11.08 0.55
C ALA A 244 2.12 -12.43 1.01
N ALA A 245 2.68 -12.44 2.21
CA ALA A 245 3.28 -13.61 2.85
C ALA A 245 2.83 -13.73 4.31
N PHE A 246 2.71 -14.97 4.77
CA PHE A 246 2.08 -15.32 6.05
C PHE A 246 3.00 -16.18 6.90
N PRO A 247 3.40 -15.73 8.10
CA PRO A 247 4.18 -16.54 9.03
C PRO A 247 3.37 -17.69 9.64
N THR A 248 2.04 -17.55 9.69
CA THR A 248 1.12 -18.53 10.24
C THR A 248 0.33 -19.26 9.15
N LEU A 249 -0.46 -20.24 9.55
CA LEU A 249 -1.28 -21.03 8.64
C LEU A 249 -2.31 -20.16 7.89
N VAL A 250 -2.33 -20.28 6.57
CA VAL A 250 -3.40 -19.82 5.71
C VAL A 250 -4.30 -21.01 5.42
N LYS A 251 -5.60 -20.91 5.70
CA LYS A 251 -6.55 -22.00 5.46
C LYS A 251 -6.84 -22.18 3.97
N GLU A 252 -6.99 -21.06 3.28
CA GLU A 252 -7.33 -21.02 1.86
C GLU A 252 -6.69 -19.81 1.20
N ALA A 253 -6.24 -19.99 -0.04
CA ALA A 253 -5.84 -18.89 -0.90
C ALA A 253 -6.47 -19.09 -2.29
N LYS A 254 -7.17 -18.08 -2.80
CA LYS A 254 -7.94 -18.18 -4.06
C LYS A 254 -8.19 -16.83 -4.71
N ALA A 255 -8.44 -16.84 -6.02
CA ALA A 255 -9.05 -15.72 -6.72
C ALA A 255 -10.58 -15.77 -6.56
N VAL A 256 -11.19 -14.62 -6.29
CA VAL A 256 -12.65 -14.46 -6.17
C VAL A 256 -13.06 -13.31 -7.06
N LEU A 257 -13.85 -13.59 -8.10
CA LEU A 257 -14.34 -12.58 -9.02
C LEU A 257 -15.64 -11.95 -8.50
N PHE A 258 -15.81 -10.67 -8.74
CA PHE A 258 -17.04 -9.97 -8.44
C PHE A 258 -18.11 -10.26 -9.48
N PRO A 259 -19.38 -10.39 -9.06
CA PRO A 259 -20.51 -10.36 -9.99
C PRO A 259 -20.49 -9.05 -10.79
N GLU A 260 -20.88 -9.09 -12.08
CA GLU A 260 -20.86 -7.93 -12.98
C GLU A 260 -21.54 -6.67 -12.41
N LYS A 261 -22.65 -6.85 -11.68
CA LYS A 261 -23.35 -5.76 -11.02
C LYS A 261 -22.50 -5.14 -9.93
N GLU A 262 -21.89 -5.95 -9.06
CA GLU A 262 -21.01 -5.48 -7.98
C GLU A 262 -19.77 -4.78 -8.53
N LYS A 263 -19.12 -5.35 -9.54
CA LYS A 263 -18.00 -4.77 -10.26
C LYS A 263 -18.28 -3.34 -10.71
N LYS A 264 -19.43 -3.12 -11.38
CA LYS A 264 -19.79 -1.81 -11.96
C LYS A 264 -20.26 -0.81 -10.93
N GLU A 265 -21.11 -1.23 -10.01
CA GLU A 265 -21.81 -0.33 -9.10
C GLU A 265 -21.05 -0.05 -7.80
N LEU A 266 -20.24 -1.02 -7.34
CA LEU A 266 -19.67 -0.98 -5.99
C LEU A 266 -18.14 -1.09 -5.94
N ARG A 267 -17.47 -1.54 -7.02
CA ARG A 267 -16.04 -1.85 -6.99
C ARG A 267 -15.18 -1.06 -7.97
N GLY A 268 -15.72 0.02 -8.52
CA GLY A 268 -14.98 0.93 -9.41
C GLY A 268 -14.42 0.23 -10.68
N GLY A 269 -15.04 -0.88 -11.09
CA GLY A 269 -14.64 -1.67 -12.26
C GLY A 269 -13.58 -2.74 -11.99
N ALA A 270 -13.15 -2.96 -10.74
CA ALA A 270 -12.26 -4.06 -10.38
C ALA A 270 -12.92 -5.42 -10.63
N ASP A 271 -12.14 -6.40 -11.08
CA ASP A 271 -12.64 -7.73 -11.42
C ASP A 271 -12.85 -8.65 -10.22
N GLY A 272 -12.11 -8.43 -9.13
CA GLY A 272 -12.18 -9.28 -7.95
C GLY A 272 -11.05 -9.06 -6.97
N HIS A 273 -10.75 -10.12 -6.22
CA HIS A 273 -9.58 -10.18 -5.33
C HIS A 273 -8.84 -11.51 -5.45
N VAL A 274 -7.53 -11.50 -5.22
CA VAL A 274 -6.82 -12.65 -4.68
C VAL A 274 -6.92 -12.56 -3.17
N LEU A 275 -7.46 -13.59 -2.53
CA LEU A 275 -7.65 -13.64 -1.08
C LEU A 275 -6.80 -14.76 -0.46
N ALA A 276 -6.13 -14.46 0.63
CA ALA A 276 -5.64 -15.44 1.58
C ALA A 276 -6.49 -15.36 2.85
N ILE A 277 -7.11 -16.48 3.24
CA ILE A 277 -8.07 -16.53 4.34
C ILE A 277 -7.48 -17.34 5.50
N SER A 278 -7.47 -16.73 6.68
CA SER A 278 -7.04 -17.31 7.94
C SER A 278 -8.18 -17.21 8.96
N GLU A 279 -7.97 -17.73 10.18
CA GLU A 279 -8.84 -17.44 11.30
C GLU A 279 -8.21 -16.39 12.20
N TYR A 280 -9.05 -15.49 12.70
CA TYR A 280 -8.67 -14.50 13.70
C TYR A 280 -9.35 -14.83 15.03
N GLU A 281 -8.56 -15.05 16.06
CA GLU A 281 -9.00 -15.29 17.43
C GLU A 281 -9.15 -13.95 18.16
N PRO A 282 -10.26 -13.70 18.90
CA PRO A 282 -10.43 -12.49 19.71
C PRO A 282 -9.26 -12.25 20.66
N GLY A 283 -8.73 -11.02 20.63
CA GLY A 283 -7.61 -10.61 21.47
C GLY A 283 -6.23 -11.06 21.02
N ALA A 284 -6.13 -11.74 19.88
CA ALA A 284 -4.85 -12.10 19.28
C ALA A 284 -4.31 -10.97 18.38
N ASP A 285 -3.02 -11.03 18.10
CA ASP A 285 -2.36 -10.27 17.06
C ASP A 285 -2.24 -11.14 15.80
N PHE A 286 -2.72 -10.64 14.66
CA PHE A 286 -2.51 -11.27 13.37
C PHE A 286 -1.39 -10.55 12.62
N THR A 287 -0.29 -11.27 12.38
CA THR A 287 0.86 -10.74 11.64
C THR A 287 0.89 -11.28 10.22
N TYR A 288 1.06 -10.38 9.26
CA TYR A 288 1.32 -10.74 7.86
C TYR A 288 2.26 -9.72 7.21
N TYR A 289 2.72 -10.04 6.01
CA TYR A 289 3.59 -9.20 5.21
C TYR A 289 2.94 -8.97 3.85
N TRP A 290 3.09 -7.78 3.30
CA TRP A 290 2.55 -7.42 1.99
C TRP A 290 3.41 -6.34 1.35
N GLY A 291 3.45 -6.32 0.03
CA GLY A 291 4.26 -5.33 -0.65
C GLY A 291 4.21 -5.46 -2.15
N ALA A 292 5.08 -4.70 -2.80
CA ALA A 292 5.10 -4.62 -4.25
C ALA A 292 6.48 -4.30 -4.81
N ALA A 293 6.68 -4.69 -6.07
CA ALA A 293 7.81 -4.29 -6.89
C ALA A 293 7.33 -3.80 -8.26
N TRP A 294 8.16 -3.02 -8.94
CA TRP A 294 7.84 -2.45 -10.25
C TRP A 294 8.72 -3.06 -11.35
N SER A 295 8.10 -3.44 -12.48
CA SER A 295 8.82 -4.07 -13.59
C SER A 295 9.88 -3.19 -14.25
N LYS A 296 9.80 -1.87 -14.07
CA LYS A 296 10.81 -0.93 -14.54
C LYS A 296 11.98 -0.74 -13.54
N ALA A 297 11.84 -1.21 -12.27
CA ALA A 297 12.90 -1.24 -11.27
C ALA A 297 13.70 -2.56 -11.33
N ASP A 298 14.13 -3.15 -10.20
CA ASP A 298 15.03 -4.32 -10.20
C ASP A 298 14.31 -5.64 -10.51
N ILE A 299 13.07 -5.80 -10.07
CA ILE A 299 12.26 -7.00 -10.35
C ILE A 299 11.63 -6.85 -11.74
N LYS A 300 12.09 -7.63 -12.71
CA LYS A 300 11.72 -7.45 -14.13
C LYS A 300 10.53 -8.27 -14.59
N ASP A 301 10.23 -9.37 -13.92
CA ASP A 301 9.16 -10.28 -14.32
C ASP A 301 8.50 -10.97 -13.12
N SER A 302 7.37 -11.62 -13.39
CA SER A 302 6.59 -12.33 -12.38
C SER A 302 7.33 -13.54 -11.79
N ALA A 303 8.20 -14.19 -12.54
CA ALA A 303 8.95 -15.33 -12.03
C ALA A 303 9.94 -14.90 -10.94
N ALA A 304 10.65 -13.79 -11.14
CA ALA A 304 11.54 -13.20 -10.15
C ALA A 304 10.77 -12.74 -8.90
N TRP A 305 9.59 -12.14 -9.07
CA TRP A 305 8.74 -11.74 -7.95
C TRP A 305 8.20 -12.94 -7.16
N ASN A 306 7.70 -13.96 -7.85
CA ASN A 306 7.21 -15.18 -7.22
C ASN A 306 8.31 -15.90 -6.44
N ALA A 307 9.53 -15.97 -7.00
CA ALA A 307 10.68 -16.53 -6.29
C ALA A 307 11.03 -15.70 -5.04
N TYR A 308 11.02 -14.37 -5.14
CA TYR A 308 11.23 -13.48 -3.98
C TYR A 308 10.18 -13.73 -2.89
N MET A 309 8.88 -13.77 -3.24
CA MET A 309 7.80 -13.96 -2.27
C MET A 309 7.80 -15.37 -1.65
N ALA A 310 8.14 -16.40 -2.42
CA ALA A 310 8.28 -17.76 -1.90
C ALA A 310 9.42 -17.88 -0.89
N ASP A 311 10.60 -17.32 -1.21
CA ASP A 311 11.75 -17.28 -0.30
C ASP A 311 11.44 -16.43 0.94
N PHE A 312 10.79 -15.28 0.76
CA PHE A 312 10.37 -14.40 1.86
C PHE A 312 9.38 -15.13 2.80
N ALA A 313 8.39 -15.84 2.26
CA ALA A 313 7.44 -16.62 3.04
C ALA A 313 8.15 -17.72 3.86
N GLN A 314 9.12 -18.40 3.27
CA GLN A 314 9.94 -19.39 3.99
C GLN A 314 10.73 -18.74 5.16
N LYS A 315 11.32 -17.58 4.93
CA LYS A 315 12.09 -16.85 5.95
C LYS A 315 11.23 -16.37 7.11
N VAL A 316 10.03 -15.85 6.86
CA VAL A 316 9.14 -15.39 7.94
C VAL A 316 8.50 -16.53 8.71
N ARG A 317 8.36 -17.71 8.11
CA ARG A 317 7.92 -18.94 8.79
C ARG A 317 9.01 -19.60 9.62
N ASN A 318 10.26 -19.41 9.22
CA ASN A 318 11.43 -20.02 9.87
C ASN A 318 12.43 -18.92 10.25
N PRO A 319 12.07 -18.03 11.18
CA PRO A 319 12.92 -16.91 11.55
C PRO A 319 14.22 -17.41 12.21
N LEU A 320 15.32 -16.72 11.94
CA LEU A 320 16.60 -16.99 12.59
C LEU A 320 16.51 -16.70 14.09
N THR A 321 17.04 -17.59 14.91
CA THR A 321 17.24 -17.34 16.34
C THR A 321 18.60 -16.67 16.55
N VAL A 322 18.58 -15.44 17.04
CA VAL A 322 19.80 -14.70 17.41
C VAL A 322 20.05 -14.83 18.90
N THR A 323 21.19 -15.38 19.29
CA THR A 323 21.62 -15.43 20.69
C THR A 323 22.81 -14.49 20.87
N VAL A 324 22.64 -13.48 21.71
CA VAL A 324 23.73 -12.60 22.13
C VAL A 324 24.41 -13.27 23.33
N LYS A 325 25.72 -13.53 23.22
CA LYS A 325 26.55 -14.09 24.30
C LYS A 325 27.20 -12.97 25.10
#